data_7885721fb3695acc996ce635c98d605a
#
_entry.id   7885721fb3695acc996ce635c98d605a
#
_cell.length_a   1.000
_cell.length_b   1.000
_cell.length_c   1.000
_cell.angle_alpha   90.00
_cell.angle_beta   90.00
_cell.angle_gamma   90.00
#
_symmetry.space_group_name_H-M   'P 1'
#
loop_
_entity.id
_entity.type
_entity.pdbx_description
1 polymer ?
#
loop_
_entity_poly.entity_id
_entity_poly.type
_entity_poly.pdbx_seq_one_letter_code
_entity_poly.pdbx_strand_id
1 'polypeptide(L)'
;MYSLKQILRRMNHLLQYLIIVTLQSAGNIFYHSSPKMGDLEDGAPKILVIRLDEIGDMVMMSSFLRELRRNYPTAHITLVVNLGVYNLVELCPYVDETLSFPRRGGRYSFYRNLWSAVLFSYRYLKKEHYEFALVPRFDADAGYGAGMLAFLSGAKKRVGYSECVLPHKMISDKGYDGFYTRLLFSKTAVVSHEVERNLDVLRCIDGYIADDSLEVWFDDADRDKCRGMLSSLRDVEVKIVLSISSGSPKREWLAEKFIELIKE
;
A
#
# COMPACT_ATOMS: atom_id res chain seq x y z
N MET A 1 -7.46 23.68 -30.23
CA MET A 1 -6.68 24.60 -29.36
C MET A 1 -6.82 24.11 -27.91
N TYR A 2 -5.74 23.72 -27.24
CA TYR A 2 -5.81 23.28 -25.83
C TYR A 2 -6.14 24.47 -24.93
N SER A 3 -7.00 24.27 -23.94
CA SER A 3 -7.25 25.31 -22.94
C SER A 3 -5.98 25.55 -22.09
N LEU A 4 -5.80 26.76 -21.55
CA LEU A 4 -4.68 27.11 -20.69
C LEU A 4 -4.56 26.12 -19.50
N LYS A 5 -5.68 25.66 -18.95
CA LYS A 5 -5.73 24.64 -17.88
C LYS A 5 -5.13 23.29 -18.33
N GLN A 6 -5.36 22.87 -19.58
CA GLN A 6 -4.80 21.64 -20.13
C GLN A 6 -3.29 21.75 -20.35
N ILE A 7 -2.83 22.91 -20.83
CA ILE A 7 -1.39 23.17 -21.01
C ILE A 7 -0.68 23.14 -19.65
N LEU A 8 -1.18 23.87 -18.66
CA LEU A 8 -0.60 23.90 -17.31
C LEU A 8 -0.58 22.50 -16.66
N ARG A 9 -1.61 21.68 -16.88
CA ARG A 9 -1.65 20.31 -16.37
C ARG A 9 -0.57 19.44 -17.02
N ARG A 10 -0.38 19.55 -18.33
CA ARG A 10 0.68 18.81 -19.06
C ARG A 10 2.07 19.24 -18.62
N MET A 11 2.31 20.54 -18.44
CA MET A 11 3.59 21.05 -17.93
C MET A 11 3.89 20.52 -16.53
N ASN A 12 2.88 20.49 -15.66
CA ASN A 12 3.06 19.94 -14.30
C ASN A 12 3.40 18.44 -14.33
N HIS A 13 2.75 17.63 -15.17
CA HIS A 13 3.09 16.22 -15.32
C HIS A 13 4.51 16.02 -15.88
N LEU A 14 4.92 16.84 -16.85
CA LEU A 14 6.28 16.79 -17.38
C LEU A 14 7.31 17.12 -16.29
N LEU A 15 7.07 18.15 -15.51
CA LEU A 15 7.94 18.53 -14.39
C LEU A 15 8.04 17.43 -13.34
N GLN A 16 6.92 16.81 -12.97
CA GLN A 16 6.91 15.67 -12.06
C GLN A 16 7.74 14.50 -12.61
N TYR A 17 7.57 14.16 -13.88
CA TYR A 17 8.35 13.13 -14.55
C TYR A 17 9.86 13.44 -14.53
N LEU A 18 10.26 14.68 -14.85
CA LEU A 18 11.67 15.09 -14.81
C LEU A 18 12.26 14.97 -13.39
N ILE A 19 11.50 15.35 -12.37
CA ILE A 19 11.92 15.20 -10.97
C ILE A 19 12.13 13.71 -10.63
N ILE A 20 11.20 12.84 -11.04
CA ILE A 20 11.29 11.39 -10.80
C ILE A 20 12.55 10.82 -11.46
N VAL A 21 12.77 11.12 -12.74
CA VAL A 21 13.94 10.61 -13.49
C VAL A 21 15.25 11.13 -12.87
N THR A 22 15.28 12.40 -12.47
CA THR A 22 16.47 12.99 -11.80
C THR A 22 16.75 12.30 -10.47
N LEU A 23 15.71 12.06 -9.66
CA LEU A 23 15.80 11.37 -8.38
C LEU A 23 16.35 9.94 -8.57
N GLN A 24 15.82 9.22 -9.56
CA GLN A 24 16.26 7.86 -9.88
C GLN A 24 17.72 7.83 -10.38
N SER A 25 18.10 8.76 -11.25
CA SER A 25 19.47 8.86 -11.76
C SER A 25 20.46 9.16 -10.64
N ALA A 26 20.15 10.12 -9.78
CA ALA A 26 20.96 10.42 -8.61
C ALA A 26 21.06 9.22 -7.66
N GLY A 27 19.92 8.58 -7.35
CA GLY A 27 19.89 7.42 -6.47
C GLY A 27 20.64 6.22 -7.03
N ASN A 28 20.55 5.96 -8.33
CA ASN A 28 21.28 4.85 -8.95
C ASN A 28 22.82 5.03 -8.85
N ILE A 29 23.32 6.25 -8.81
CA ILE A 29 24.73 6.51 -8.54
C ILE A 29 25.12 6.08 -7.11
N PHE A 30 24.22 6.26 -6.15
CA PHE A 30 24.47 5.96 -4.73
C PHE A 30 24.11 4.53 -4.33
N TYR A 31 23.23 3.84 -5.09
CA TYR A 31 22.71 2.50 -4.80
C TYR A 31 23.21 1.44 -5.80
N HIS A 32 24.41 1.65 -6.37
CA HIS A 32 24.99 0.83 -7.43
C HIS A 32 25.53 -0.51 -6.89
N SER A 33 24.61 -1.37 -6.48
CA SER A 33 24.83 -2.83 -6.43
C SER A 33 23.50 -3.50 -6.12
N SER A 34 22.82 -3.99 -7.16
CA SER A 34 21.72 -4.94 -6.96
C SER A 34 22.34 -6.32 -6.76
N PRO A 35 22.38 -6.87 -5.54
CA PRO A 35 22.79 -8.25 -5.33
C PRO A 35 21.86 -9.17 -6.10
N LYS A 36 22.39 -10.29 -6.58
CA LYS A 36 21.60 -11.34 -7.21
C LYS A 36 20.55 -11.85 -6.21
N MET A 37 19.40 -12.30 -6.69
CA MET A 37 18.25 -12.68 -5.89
C MET A 37 18.47 -13.89 -4.95
N GLY A 38 19.66 -14.50 -4.92
CA GLY A 38 20.02 -15.61 -4.03
C GLY A 38 20.88 -15.24 -2.84
N ASP A 39 21.40 -14.01 -2.81
CA ASP A 39 22.38 -13.62 -1.78
C ASP A 39 21.64 -12.97 -0.60
N LEU A 40 21.10 -13.80 0.31
CA LEU A 40 20.76 -13.35 1.65
C LEU A 40 22.08 -13.28 2.44
N GLU A 41 22.40 -12.10 2.97
CA GLU A 41 23.52 -11.97 3.91
C GLU A 41 23.23 -12.83 5.15
N ASP A 42 24.28 -13.35 5.78
CA ASP A 42 24.19 -14.09 7.05
C ASP A 42 23.47 -13.24 8.11
N GLY A 43 22.20 -13.57 8.38
CA GLY A 43 21.38 -12.85 9.34
C GLY A 43 19.87 -12.88 8.95
N ALA A 44 19.03 -12.48 9.89
CA ALA A 44 17.61 -12.33 9.66
C ALA A 44 17.35 -11.14 8.70
N PRO A 45 16.67 -11.35 7.55
CA PRO A 45 16.45 -10.26 6.59
C PRO A 45 15.52 -9.20 7.17
N LYS A 46 15.79 -7.92 6.87
CA LYS A 46 14.86 -6.83 7.14
C LYS A 46 13.99 -6.58 5.91
N ILE A 47 12.69 -6.60 6.10
CA ILE A 47 11.71 -6.46 5.04
C ILE A 47 10.83 -5.24 5.31
N LEU A 48 10.79 -4.33 4.34
CA LEU A 48 9.91 -3.17 4.35
C LEU A 48 8.68 -3.46 3.47
N VAL A 49 7.50 -3.35 4.05
CA VAL A 49 6.23 -3.42 3.32
C VAL A 49 5.59 -2.04 3.32
N ILE A 50 5.16 -1.56 2.16
CA ILE A 50 4.57 -0.22 2.04
C ILE A 50 3.18 -0.33 1.41
N ARG A 51 2.14 0.03 2.19
CA ARG A 51 0.75 0.08 1.75
C ARG A 51 0.08 1.35 2.27
N LEU A 52 -0.09 2.34 1.40
CA LEU A 52 -0.64 3.67 1.77
C LEU A 52 -2.12 3.81 1.41
N ASP A 53 -2.84 2.71 1.29
CA ASP A 53 -4.23 2.65 0.88
C ASP A 53 -5.21 2.75 2.05
N GLU A 54 -6.49 2.53 1.77
CA GLU A 54 -7.58 2.65 2.72
C GLU A 54 -7.85 1.31 3.46
N ILE A 55 -8.82 1.33 4.39
CA ILE A 55 -9.14 0.20 5.29
C ILE A 55 -9.39 -1.11 4.52
N GLY A 56 -10.21 -1.07 3.46
CA GLY A 56 -10.54 -2.27 2.68
C GLY A 56 -9.32 -2.91 2.03
N ASP A 57 -8.40 -2.10 1.52
CA ASP A 57 -7.17 -2.57 0.89
C ASP A 57 -6.23 -3.22 1.92
N MET A 58 -6.20 -2.71 3.16
CA MET A 58 -5.43 -3.29 4.25
C MET A 58 -6.01 -4.63 4.71
N VAL A 59 -7.34 -4.76 4.79
CA VAL A 59 -7.97 -6.06 5.08
C VAL A 59 -7.63 -7.07 3.99
N MET A 60 -7.72 -6.70 2.71
CA MET A 60 -7.34 -7.57 1.59
C MET A 60 -5.84 -7.92 1.54
N MET A 61 -5.00 -7.20 2.29
CA MET A 61 -3.58 -7.49 2.41
C MET A 61 -3.23 -8.37 3.62
N SER A 62 -4.19 -8.71 4.48
CA SER A 62 -3.93 -9.49 5.70
C SER A 62 -3.32 -10.87 5.41
N SER A 63 -3.82 -11.56 4.41
CA SER A 63 -3.26 -12.85 3.94
C SER A 63 -1.80 -12.71 3.47
N PHE A 64 -1.47 -11.63 2.75
CA PHE A 64 -0.09 -11.36 2.33
C PHE A 64 0.85 -11.20 3.52
N LEU A 65 0.46 -10.46 4.57
CA LEU A 65 1.29 -10.26 5.77
C LEU A 65 1.52 -11.58 6.52
N ARG A 66 0.46 -12.40 6.66
CA ARG A 66 0.57 -13.74 7.27
C ARG A 66 1.51 -14.63 6.47
N GLU A 67 1.32 -14.73 5.16
CA GLU A 67 2.15 -15.56 4.31
C GLU A 67 3.59 -15.04 4.21
N LEU A 68 3.80 -13.72 4.24
CA LEU A 68 5.14 -13.13 4.32
C LEU A 68 5.86 -13.58 5.58
N ARG A 69 5.21 -13.51 6.76
CA ARG A 69 5.78 -13.99 8.03
C ARG A 69 6.05 -15.49 8.00
N ARG A 70 5.16 -16.29 7.37
CA ARG A 70 5.34 -17.73 7.23
C ARG A 70 6.58 -18.08 6.39
N ASN A 71 6.83 -17.34 5.32
CA ASN A 71 7.99 -17.56 4.45
C ASN A 71 9.29 -17.02 5.06
N TYR A 72 9.21 -15.97 5.88
CA TYR A 72 10.35 -15.31 6.51
C TYR A 72 10.16 -15.23 8.02
N PRO A 73 10.20 -16.36 8.75
CA PRO A 73 9.82 -16.42 10.17
C PRO A 73 10.73 -15.59 11.08
N THR A 74 11.99 -15.44 10.72
CA THR A 74 13.00 -14.69 11.48
C THR A 74 13.18 -13.24 11.00
N ALA A 75 12.54 -12.84 9.90
CA ALA A 75 12.70 -11.51 9.35
C ALA A 75 12.19 -10.42 10.31
N HIS A 76 12.85 -9.26 10.30
CA HIS A 76 12.28 -8.05 10.88
C HIS A 76 11.44 -7.34 9.82
N ILE A 77 10.12 -7.36 9.99
CA ILE A 77 9.14 -6.81 9.06
C ILE A 77 8.64 -5.47 9.56
N THR A 78 8.97 -4.40 8.83
CA THR A 78 8.44 -3.05 9.05
C THR A 78 7.32 -2.77 8.05
N LEU A 79 6.14 -2.39 8.53
CA LEU A 79 4.98 -2.01 7.73
C LEU A 79 4.78 -0.50 7.75
N VAL A 80 4.78 0.14 6.57
CA VAL A 80 4.44 1.57 6.43
C VAL A 80 3.04 1.71 5.87
N VAL A 81 2.18 2.38 6.63
CA VAL A 81 0.76 2.58 6.30
C VAL A 81 0.36 4.05 6.30
N ASN A 82 -0.81 4.35 5.75
CA ASN A 82 -1.49 5.62 5.95
C ASN A 82 -1.95 5.75 7.42
N LEU A 83 -1.83 6.93 7.99
CA LEU A 83 -2.25 7.20 9.37
C LEU A 83 -3.71 6.78 9.66
N GLY A 84 -4.60 6.91 8.66
CA GLY A 84 -6.02 6.56 8.80
C GLY A 84 -6.32 5.07 9.00
N VAL A 85 -5.32 4.19 8.75
CA VAL A 85 -5.48 2.74 8.91
C VAL A 85 -4.52 2.15 9.96
N TYR A 86 -3.78 2.99 10.67
CA TYR A 86 -2.78 2.56 11.64
C TYR A 86 -3.38 1.65 12.73
N ASN A 87 -4.51 2.05 13.30
CA ASN A 87 -5.20 1.28 14.34
C ASN A 87 -5.73 -0.08 13.87
N LEU A 88 -5.89 -0.29 12.57
CA LEU A 88 -6.29 -1.59 12.02
C LEU A 88 -5.15 -2.61 12.05
N VAL A 89 -3.90 -2.15 12.01
CA VAL A 89 -2.71 -2.99 11.85
C VAL A 89 -1.76 -2.95 13.05
N GLU A 90 -2.00 -2.10 14.04
CA GLU A 90 -1.14 -1.99 15.22
C GLU A 90 -1.07 -3.29 16.05
N LEU A 91 -2.12 -4.11 15.97
CA LEU A 91 -2.19 -5.42 16.63
C LEU A 91 -1.85 -6.60 15.69
N CYS A 92 -1.33 -6.31 14.48
CA CYS A 92 -0.97 -7.35 13.52
C CYS A 92 0.19 -8.21 14.04
N PRO A 93 0.01 -9.53 14.25
CA PRO A 93 1.06 -10.39 14.81
C PRO A 93 2.17 -10.73 13.81
N TYR A 94 2.04 -10.32 12.57
CA TYR A 94 2.96 -10.67 11.49
C TYR A 94 4.00 -9.60 11.18
N VAL A 95 3.88 -8.42 11.80
CA VAL A 95 4.83 -7.31 11.65
C VAL A 95 5.50 -6.99 12.97
N ASP A 96 6.76 -6.56 12.94
CA ASP A 96 7.52 -6.22 14.12
C ASP A 96 7.44 -4.72 14.43
N GLU A 97 7.26 -3.90 13.38
CA GLU A 97 7.14 -2.45 13.51
C GLU A 97 6.13 -1.90 12.52
N THR A 98 5.24 -1.04 12.99
CA THR A 98 4.30 -0.30 12.14
C THR A 98 4.59 1.19 12.19
N LEU A 99 4.81 1.80 11.01
CA LEU A 99 5.07 3.23 10.86
C LEU A 99 3.93 3.90 10.09
N SER A 100 3.49 5.06 10.55
CA SER A 100 2.48 5.84 9.83
C SER A 100 3.13 6.91 8.96
N PHE A 101 2.83 6.89 7.65
CA PHE A 101 3.25 7.92 6.71
C PHE A 101 2.13 8.93 6.47
N PRO A 102 2.38 10.25 6.62
CA PRO A 102 1.37 11.28 6.45
C PRO A 102 1.06 11.50 4.96
N ARG A 103 0.20 10.66 4.39
CA ARG A 103 -0.28 10.81 3.02
C ARG A 103 -1.12 12.09 2.89
N ARG A 104 -0.79 12.93 1.93
CA ARG A 104 -1.47 14.21 1.71
C ARG A 104 -2.11 14.25 0.32
N GLY A 105 -3.41 14.46 0.28
CA GLY A 105 -4.16 14.69 -0.95
C GLY A 105 -4.14 16.16 -1.43
N GLY A 106 -4.78 16.42 -2.58
CA GLY A 106 -4.98 17.76 -3.11
C GLY A 106 -4.04 18.14 -4.24
N ARG A 107 -4.20 19.39 -4.75
CA ARG A 107 -3.56 19.87 -5.99
C ARG A 107 -2.03 19.78 -6.02
N TYR A 108 -1.37 19.87 -4.88
CA TYR A 108 0.09 19.82 -4.76
C TYR A 108 0.56 18.56 -4.02
N SER A 109 -0.24 17.50 -4.04
CA SER A 109 0.04 16.26 -3.30
C SER A 109 1.38 15.65 -3.68
N PHE A 110 1.75 15.63 -4.97
CA PHE A 110 3.03 15.10 -5.44
C PHE A 110 4.22 15.74 -4.73
N TYR A 111 4.36 17.05 -4.77
CA TYR A 111 5.52 17.76 -4.20
C TYR A 111 5.58 17.62 -2.68
N ARG A 112 4.41 17.68 -2.03
CA ARG A 112 4.31 17.53 -0.57
C ARG A 112 4.63 16.12 -0.13
N ASN A 113 4.16 15.12 -0.86
CA ASN A 113 4.46 13.71 -0.56
C ASN A 113 5.91 13.38 -0.88
N LEU A 114 6.48 13.90 -1.96
CA LEU A 114 7.91 13.75 -2.27
C LEU A 114 8.78 14.28 -1.12
N TRP A 115 8.53 15.51 -0.67
CA TRP A 115 9.30 16.09 0.45
C TRP A 115 9.11 15.29 1.74
N SER A 116 7.87 14.90 2.04
CA SER A 116 7.57 14.04 3.19
C SER A 116 8.25 12.68 3.08
N ALA A 117 8.30 12.07 1.87
CA ALA A 117 8.96 10.80 1.64
C ALA A 117 10.48 10.89 1.85
N VAL A 118 11.11 11.97 1.39
CA VAL A 118 12.56 12.20 1.63
C VAL A 118 12.85 12.30 3.12
N LEU A 119 12.13 13.14 3.85
CA LEU A 119 12.33 13.31 5.29
C LEU A 119 12.02 12.05 6.08
N PHE A 120 10.92 11.37 5.75
CA PHE A 120 10.50 10.13 6.41
C PHE A 120 11.52 9.01 6.17
N SER A 121 11.97 8.83 4.93
CA SER A 121 12.96 7.81 4.60
C SER A 121 14.30 8.08 5.28
N TYR A 122 14.76 9.33 5.29
CA TYR A 122 16.00 9.68 5.99
C TYR A 122 15.92 9.41 7.49
N ARG A 123 14.77 9.72 8.11
CA ARG A 123 14.59 9.60 9.57
C ARG A 123 14.35 8.17 10.03
N TYR A 124 13.59 7.37 9.27
CA TYR A 124 13.07 6.09 9.74
C TYR A 124 13.53 4.89 8.92
N LEU A 125 13.77 5.04 7.60
CA LEU A 125 13.96 3.87 6.74
C LEU A 125 15.42 3.63 6.36
N LYS A 126 16.16 4.67 5.96
CA LYS A 126 17.48 4.51 5.33
C LYS A 126 18.52 3.81 6.22
N LYS A 127 18.47 4.00 7.52
CA LYS A 127 19.40 3.41 8.50
C LYS A 127 19.17 1.91 8.74
N GLU A 128 18.02 1.38 8.32
CA GLU A 128 17.62 0.01 8.61
C GLU A 128 18.22 -1.03 7.67
N HIS A 129 18.74 -0.60 6.50
CA HIS A 129 19.38 -1.49 5.52
C HIS A 129 18.51 -2.67 5.09
N TYR A 130 17.32 -2.38 4.60
CA TYR A 130 16.36 -3.39 4.16
C TYR A 130 16.89 -4.24 3.00
N GLU A 131 16.68 -5.57 3.10
CA GLU A 131 16.92 -6.49 1.99
C GLU A 131 15.83 -6.35 0.94
N PHE A 132 14.56 -6.28 1.37
CA PHE A 132 13.41 -6.13 0.50
C PHE A 132 12.61 -4.87 0.84
N ALA A 133 12.10 -4.19 -0.19
CA ALA A 133 10.99 -3.27 -0.08
C ALA A 133 9.86 -3.74 -1.02
N LEU A 134 8.73 -4.11 -0.44
CA LEU A 134 7.59 -4.70 -1.13
C LEU A 134 6.45 -3.69 -1.18
N VAL A 135 5.94 -3.42 -2.39
CA VAL A 135 4.82 -2.50 -2.62
C VAL A 135 3.67 -3.26 -3.29
N PRO A 136 2.83 -3.95 -2.50
CA PRO A 136 1.72 -4.76 -3.02
C PRO A 136 0.54 -3.87 -3.46
N ARG A 137 0.79 -2.97 -4.41
CA ARG A 137 -0.19 -2.03 -4.94
C ARG A 137 -0.29 -2.16 -6.46
N PHE A 138 -1.42 -2.66 -6.93
CA PHE A 138 -1.69 -2.83 -8.36
C PHE A 138 -2.14 -1.54 -9.03
N ASP A 139 -3.03 -0.78 -8.38
CA ASP A 139 -3.57 0.47 -8.92
C ASP A 139 -2.56 1.62 -8.84
N ALA A 140 -2.92 2.75 -9.42
CA ALA A 140 -2.06 3.94 -9.46
C ALA A 140 -1.69 4.45 -8.07
N ASP A 141 -0.42 4.79 -7.87
CA ASP A 141 0.07 5.44 -6.64
C ASP A 141 -0.34 6.93 -6.58
N ALA A 142 -0.64 7.51 -7.74
CA ALA A 142 -1.15 8.88 -7.90
C ALA A 142 -0.40 9.95 -7.07
N GLY A 143 0.92 9.77 -6.91
CA GLY A 143 1.77 10.66 -6.12
C GLY A 143 1.69 10.43 -4.62
N TYR A 144 1.14 9.31 -4.15
CA TYR A 144 1.10 8.99 -2.71
C TYR A 144 2.43 8.60 -2.13
N GLY A 145 3.36 8.17 -2.97
CA GLY A 145 4.75 8.04 -2.60
C GLY A 145 5.20 6.65 -2.18
N ALA A 146 4.40 5.59 -2.36
CA ALA A 146 4.81 4.23 -2.00
C ALA A 146 6.07 3.79 -2.75
N GLY A 147 6.10 3.97 -4.08
CA GLY A 147 7.29 3.69 -4.90
C GLY A 147 8.49 4.57 -4.51
N MET A 148 8.25 5.85 -4.21
CA MET A 148 9.31 6.76 -3.74
C MET A 148 9.89 6.32 -2.40
N LEU A 149 9.06 5.90 -1.44
CA LEU A 149 9.52 5.39 -0.15
C LEU A 149 10.35 4.11 -0.31
N ALA A 150 9.92 3.19 -1.17
CA ALA A 150 10.67 1.98 -1.49
C ALA A 150 12.06 2.33 -2.05
N PHE A 151 12.14 3.29 -2.97
CA PHE A 151 13.41 3.73 -3.55
C PHE A 151 14.30 4.43 -2.53
N LEU A 152 13.75 5.40 -1.79
CA LEU A 152 14.49 6.21 -0.82
C LEU A 152 14.91 5.42 0.43
N SER A 153 14.26 4.28 0.72
CA SER A 153 14.68 3.39 1.81
C SER A 153 16.09 2.81 1.58
N GLY A 154 16.53 2.76 0.32
CA GLY A 154 17.80 2.12 -0.05
C GLY A 154 17.75 0.59 -0.01
N ALA A 155 16.57 -0.02 0.05
CA ALA A 155 16.39 -1.47 0.01
C ALA A 155 17.07 -2.07 -1.22
N LYS A 156 17.77 -3.20 -1.03
CA LYS A 156 18.54 -3.87 -2.09
C LYS A 156 17.61 -4.37 -3.20
N LYS A 157 16.48 -4.97 -2.85
CA LYS A 157 15.48 -5.51 -3.78
C LYS A 157 14.15 -4.77 -3.56
N ARG A 158 13.67 -4.08 -4.57
CA ARG A 158 12.43 -3.30 -4.53
C ARG A 158 11.43 -3.88 -5.53
N VAL A 159 10.30 -4.35 -5.05
CA VAL A 159 9.31 -5.09 -5.83
C VAL A 159 8.00 -4.32 -5.85
N GLY A 160 7.42 -4.16 -7.03
CA GLY A 160 6.12 -3.53 -7.20
C GLY A 160 5.56 -3.75 -8.61
N TYR A 161 4.32 -3.35 -8.82
CA TYR A 161 3.66 -3.47 -10.12
C TYR A 161 4.09 -2.36 -11.06
N SER A 162 4.40 -2.73 -12.32
CA SER A 162 4.72 -1.79 -13.39
C SER A 162 3.61 -0.76 -13.60
N GLU A 163 3.99 0.42 -14.05
CA GLU A 163 3.05 1.45 -14.52
C GLU A 163 2.21 0.97 -15.71
N CYS A 164 2.69 -0.03 -16.45
CA CYS A 164 2.03 -0.56 -17.64
C CYS A 164 0.85 -1.51 -17.35
N VAL A 165 0.56 -1.87 -16.09
CA VAL A 165 -0.53 -2.80 -15.77
C VAL A 165 -1.93 -2.23 -15.98
N LEU A 166 -2.08 -0.90 -15.97
CA LEU A 166 -3.36 -0.21 -16.20
C LEU A 166 -3.16 1.07 -17.04
N PRO A 167 -4.06 1.37 -17.99
CA PRO A 167 -3.93 2.56 -18.84
C PRO A 167 -3.85 3.88 -18.06
N HIS A 168 -4.63 4.03 -16.98
CA HIS A 168 -4.60 5.24 -16.17
C HIS A 168 -3.35 5.34 -15.31
N LYS A 169 -2.77 4.20 -14.89
CA LYS A 169 -1.51 4.14 -14.16
C LYS A 169 -0.33 4.60 -15.02
N MET A 170 -0.30 4.21 -16.31
CA MET A 170 0.70 4.70 -17.27
C MET A 170 0.74 6.24 -17.38
N ILE A 171 -0.38 6.90 -17.10
CA ILE A 171 -0.48 8.36 -17.15
C ILE A 171 -0.10 8.99 -15.81
N SER A 172 -0.62 8.46 -14.71
CA SER A 172 -0.45 9.03 -13.36
C SER A 172 0.90 8.73 -12.74
N ASP A 173 1.44 7.54 -13.00
CA ASP A 173 2.66 7.02 -12.39
C ASP A 173 3.81 6.91 -13.39
N LYS A 174 3.77 7.72 -14.45
CA LYS A 174 4.80 7.71 -15.50
C LYS A 174 6.21 7.85 -14.92
N GLY A 175 7.06 6.87 -15.20
CA GLY A 175 8.43 6.79 -14.74
C GLY A 175 8.60 6.08 -13.40
N TYR A 176 7.54 5.60 -12.76
CA TYR A 176 7.63 4.93 -11.46
C TYR A 176 8.29 3.56 -11.53
N ASP A 177 8.31 2.91 -12.70
CA ASP A 177 9.01 1.64 -12.90
C ASP A 177 10.49 1.71 -12.48
N GLY A 178 11.14 2.86 -12.66
CA GLY A 178 12.51 3.10 -12.23
C GLY A 178 12.74 3.12 -10.71
N PHE A 179 11.69 3.13 -9.90
CA PHE A 179 11.82 2.98 -8.44
C PHE A 179 12.03 1.53 -8.01
N TYR A 180 11.68 0.57 -8.85
CA TYR A 180 11.75 -0.86 -8.55
C TYR A 180 12.96 -1.54 -9.21
N THR A 181 13.45 -2.58 -8.57
CA THR A 181 14.48 -3.47 -9.14
C THR A 181 13.85 -4.69 -9.80
N ARG A 182 12.62 -5.02 -9.44
CA ARG A 182 11.81 -6.08 -10.03
C ARG A 182 10.37 -5.63 -10.17
N LEU A 183 9.85 -5.76 -11.39
CA LEU A 183 8.49 -5.36 -11.76
C LEU A 183 7.59 -6.57 -11.94
N LEU A 184 6.37 -6.45 -11.42
CA LEU A 184 5.27 -7.34 -11.74
C LEU A 184 4.45 -6.75 -12.89
N PHE A 185 4.05 -7.63 -13.78
CA PHE A 185 3.12 -7.34 -14.88
C PHE A 185 1.86 -8.16 -14.70
N SER A 186 0.72 -7.67 -15.18
CA SER A 186 -0.51 -8.47 -15.21
C SER A 186 -0.29 -9.66 -16.14
N LYS A 187 -0.42 -10.88 -15.62
CA LYS A 187 -0.19 -12.12 -16.40
C LYS A 187 -1.35 -12.47 -17.33
N THR A 188 -2.53 -11.89 -17.13
CA THR A 188 -3.74 -12.27 -17.87
C THR A 188 -4.66 -11.06 -18.11
N ALA A 189 -5.45 -11.11 -19.21
CA ALA A 189 -6.58 -10.22 -19.45
C ALA A 189 -7.73 -10.42 -18.43
N VAL A 190 -7.62 -11.40 -17.55
CA VAL A 190 -8.61 -11.71 -16.51
C VAL A 190 -8.39 -10.81 -15.31
N VAL A 191 -9.47 -10.22 -14.82
CA VAL A 191 -9.46 -9.39 -13.61
C VAL A 191 -9.16 -10.30 -12.42
N SER A 192 -7.93 -10.21 -11.88
CA SER A 192 -7.55 -10.91 -10.66
C SER A 192 -8.14 -10.19 -9.43
N HIS A 193 -8.50 -10.95 -8.42
CA HIS A 193 -8.90 -10.39 -7.12
C HIS A 193 -7.73 -9.66 -6.47
N GLU A 194 -8.01 -8.64 -5.65
CA GLU A 194 -6.95 -7.83 -5.02
C GLU A 194 -6.07 -8.66 -4.05
N VAL A 195 -6.65 -9.66 -3.40
CA VAL A 195 -5.90 -10.63 -2.56
C VAL A 195 -4.82 -11.33 -3.39
N GLU A 196 -5.20 -11.87 -4.56
CA GLU A 196 -4.24 -12.54 -5.46
C GLU A 196 -3.14 -11.60 -5.94
N ARG A 197 -3.48 -10.35 -6.24
CA ARG A 197 -2.49 -9.32 -6.61
C ARG A 197 -1.49 -9.05 -5.48
N ASN A 198 -1.97 -8.99 -4.24
CA ASN A 198 -1.08 -8.84 -3.09
C ASN A 198 -0.16 -10.05 -2.95
N LEU A 199 -0.68 -11.26 -3.08
CA LEU A 199 0.07 -12.52 -2.99
C LEU A 199 1.05 -12.71 -4.15
N ASP A 200 0.79 -12.15 -5.34
CA ASP A 200 1.73 -12.18 -6.46
C ASP A 200 3.05 -11.45 -6.15
N VAL A 201 3.02 -10.45 -5.27
CA VAL A 201 4.24 -9.78 -4.80
C VAL A 201 5.11 -10.76 -3.99
N LEU A 202 4.49 -11.61 -3.17
CA LEU A 202 5.20 -12.64 -2.42
C LEU A 202 5.75 -13.74 -3.36
N ARG A 203 4.95 -14.21 -4.32
CA ARG A 203 5.41 -15.16 -5.35
C ARG A 203 6.59 -14.61 -6.16
N CYS A 204 6.61 -13.29 -6.37
CA CYS A 204 7.71 -12.61 -7.08
C CYS A 204 9.05 -12.70 -6.35
N ILE A 205 9.07 -12.92 -5.06
CA ILE A 205 10.27 -13.14 -4.24
C ILE A 205 10.41 -14.62 -3.83
N ASP A 206 9.85 -15.50 -4.64
CA ASP A 206 9.92 -16.97 -4.49
C ASP A 206 9.21 -17.51 -3.22
N GLY A 207 8.26 -16.73 -2.66
CA GLY A 207 7.41 -17.16 -1.56
C GLY A 207 6.29 -18.09 -2.00
N TYR A 208 5.92 -19.03 -1.13
CA TYR A 208 4.76 -19.90 -1.32
C TYR A 208 3.54 -19.38 -0.55
N ILE A 209 2.36 -19.76 -0.97
CA ILE A 209 1.08 -19.40 -0.37
C ILE A 209 0.42 -20.68 0.14
N ALA A 210 0.14 -20.73 1.43
CA ALA A 210 -0.57 -21.85 2.04
C ALA A 210 -2.04 -21.51 2.33
N ASP A 211 -2.36 -20.21 2.59
CA ASP A 211 -3.70 -19.78 2.93
C ASP A 211 -3.91 -18.33 2.47
N ASP A 212 -4.99 -18.08 1.72
CA ASP A 212 -5.38 -16.78 1.20
C ASP A 212 -6.55 -16.13 1.96
N SER A 213 -7.04 -16.75 3.03
CA SER A 213 -8.13 -16.23 3.85
C SER A 213 -7.77 -14.88 4.49
N LEU A 214 -8.78 -14.02 4.62
CA LEU A 214 -8.62 -12.70 5.23
C LEU A 214 -8.80 -12.76 6.73
N GLU A 215 -8.16 -11.82 7.42
CA GLU A 215 -8.29 -11.64 8.86
C GLU A 215 -8.20 -10.17 9.26
N VAL A 216 -8.67 -9.86 10.45
CA VAL A 216 -8.51 -8.57 11.11
C VAL A 216 -8.07 -8.81 12.55
N TRP A 217 -7.30 -7.89 13.09
CA TRP A 217 -6.68 -8.03 14.41
C TRP A 217 -7.34 -7.08 15.40
N PHE A 218 -7.74 -7.60 16.54
CA PHE A 218 -8.38 -6.87 17.63
C PHE A 218 -8.12 -7.57 18.95
N ASP A 219 -8.13 -6.81 20.05
CA ASP A 219 -7.91 -7.31 21.39
C ASP A 219 -9.21 -7.42 22.22
N ASP A 220 -9.05 -7.75 23.49
CA ASP A 220 -10.18 -7.88 24.42
C ASP A 220 -10.81 -6.51 24.75
N ALA A 221 -10.04 -5.42 24.72
CA ALA A 221 -10.58 -4.08 24.91
C ALA A 221 -11.51 -3.67 23.76
N ASP A 222 -11.15 -4.02 22.52
CA ASP A 222 -12.02 -3.82 21.34
C ASP A 222 -13.31 -4.65 21.47
N ARG A 223 -13.18 -5.92 21.92
CA ARG A 223 -14.34 -6.80 22.17
C ARG A 223 -15.28 -6.22 23.21
N ASP A 224 -14.74 -5.72 24.31
CA ASP A 224 -15.55 -5.15 25.40
C ASP A 224 -16.21 -3.85 24.99
N LYS A 225 -15.53 -3.01 24.22
CA LYS A 225 -16.12 -1.82 23.61
C LYS A 225 -17.29 -2.18 22.67
N CYS A 226 -17.10 -3.18 21.82
CA CYS A 226 -18.16 -3.66 20.93
C CYS A 226 -19.34 -4.22 21.72
N ARG A 227 -19.10 -5.04 22.77
CA ARG A 227 -20.15 -5.54 23.65
C ARG A 227 -20.92 -4.41 24.33
N GLY A 228 -20.22 -3.36 24.78
CA GLY A 228 -20.82 -2.16 25.36
C GLY A 228 -21.75 -1.44 24.36
N MET A 229 -21.26 -1.23 23.13
CA MET A 229 -22.03 -0.58 22.06
C MET A 229 -23.29 -1.39 21.66
N LEU A 230 -23.21 -2.72 21.69
CA LEU A 230 -24.30 -3.63 21.34
C LEU A 230 -25.12 -4.08 22.54
N SER A 231 -24.93 -3.48 23.71
CA SER A 231 -25.59 -3.93 24.96
C SER A 231 -27.12 -3.92 24.89
N SER A 232 -27.71 -2.94 24.19
CA SER A 232 -29.16 -2.86 23.95
C SER A 232 -29.71 -3.92 22.98
N LEU A 233 -28.82 -4.63 22.27
CA LEU A 233 -29.17 -5.64 21.27
C LEU A 233 -28.81 -7.07 21.71
N ARG A 234 -28.55 -7.30 23.00
CA ARG A 234 -28.09 -8.62 23.52
C ARG A 234 -29.10 -9.72 23.24
N ASP A 235 -30.39 -9.43 23.45
CA ASP A 235 -31.48 -10.40 23.37
C ASP A 235 -32.16 -10.41 21.99
N VAL A 236 -31.57 -9.72 21.00
CA VAL A 236 -32.07 -9.69 19.63
C VAL A 236 -31.45 -10.83 18.84
N GLU A 237 -32.33 -11.72 18.30
CA GLU A 237 -31.88 -12.91 17.55
C GLU A 237 -31.20 -12.55 16.25
N VAL A 238 -31.72 -11.57 15.50
CA VAL A 238 -31.17 -11.13 14.23
C VAL A 238 -30.66 -9.69 14.34
N LYS A 239 -29.39 -9.48 13.99
CA LYS A 239 -28.76 -8.16 13.96
C LYS A 239 -28.35 -7.83 12.53
N ILE A 240 -28.86 -6.71 12.01
CA ILE A 240 -28.55 -6.22 10.67
C ILE A 240 -27.72 -4.94 10.79
N VAL A 241 -26.58 -4.90 10.15
CA VAL A 241 -25.70 -3.72 10.07
C VAL A 241 -25.84 -3.08 8.69
N LEU A 242 -26.20 -1.81 8.66
CA LEU A 242 -26.30 -1.04 7.42
C LEU A 242 -25.12 -0.06 7.31
N SER A 243 -24.31 -0.21 6.27
CA SER A 243 -23.26 0.76 5.92
C SER A 243 -23.85 1.84 5.01
N ILE A 244 -24.19 2.99 5.61
CA ILE A 244 -24.95 4.06 4.94
C ILE A 244 -24.08 5.16 4.32
N SER A 245 -22.77 5.13 4.50
CA SER A 245 -21.86 6.16 4.01
C SER A 245 -20.70 5.58 3.20
N SER A 246 -20.13 6.38 2.32
CA SER A 246 -18.91 6.06 1.60
C SER A 246 -17.96 7.26 1.52
N GLY A 247 -16.68 7.01 1.17
CA GLY A 247 -15.71 8.08 0.95
C GLY A 247 -15.96 8.95 -0.30
N SER A 248 -17.06 8.69 -1.05
CA SER A 248 -17.41 9.45 -2.24
C SER A 248 -18.93 9.47 -2.43
N PRO A 249 -19.55 10.65 -2.62
CA PRO A 249 -20.99 10.77 -2.90
C PRO A 249 -21.47 9.94 -4.09
N LYS A 250 -20.60 9.66 -5.06
CA LYS A 250 -20.92 8.82 -6.23
C LYS A 250 -21.11 7.34 -5.89
N ARG A 251 -20.71 6.89 -4.71
CA ARG A 251 -20.84 5.52 -4.21
C ARG A 251 -21.89 5.40 -3.10
N GLU A 252 -22.49 6.51 -2.71
CA GLU A 252 -23.54 6.51 -1.71
C GLU A 252 -24.88 6.15 -2.35
N TRP A 253 -25.59 5.26 -1.69
CA TRP A 253 -26.98 4.98 -2.02
C TRP A 253 -27.87 6.07 -1.41
N LEU A 254 -29.01 6.37 -2.02
CA LEU A 254 -29.92 7.43 -1.54
C LEU A 254 -30.48 7.07 -0.17
N ALA A 255 -30.55 8.05 0.73
CA ALA A 255 -31.06 7.85 2.10
C ALA A 255 -32.47 7.27 2.11
N GLU A 256 -33.32 7.72 1.17
CA GLU A 256 -34.72 7.24 1.01
C GLU A 256 -34.75 5.74 0.73
N LYS A 257 -33.75 5.20 -0.01
CA LYS A 257 -33.66 3.78 -0.32
C LYS A 257 -33.28 2.93 0.88
N PHE A 258 -32.42 3.45 1.77
CA PHE A 258 -32.15 2.81 3.06
C PHE A 258 -33.39 2.78 3.95
N ILE A 259 -34.19 3.88 3.95
CA ILE A 259 -35.46 3.96 4.72
C ILE A 259 -36.51 2.95 4.18
N GLU A 260 -36.60 2.79 2.86
CA GLU A 260 -37.46 1.78 2.24
C GLU A 260 -37.02 0.37 2.69
N LEU A 261 -35.74 0.04 2.59
CA LEU A 261 -35.15 -1.26 2.97
C LEU A 261 -35.40 -1.62 4.45
N ILE A 262 -35.36 -0.62 5.36
CA ILE A 262 -35.60 -0.86 6.79
C ILE A 262 -37.07 -1.16 7.08
N LYS A 263 -38.01 -0.74 6.24
CA LYS A 263 -39.43 -0.95 6.40
C LYS A 263 -39.94 -2.29 5.87
N GLU A 264 -39.17 -2.94 4.99
CA GLU A 264 -39.41 -4.29 4.49
C GLU A 264 -38.86 -5.35 5.46
#